data_3258f9e5b773849821ec95db9fca2209
#
_entry.id   3258f9e5b773849821ec95db9fca2209
#
_cell.length_a   1.000
_cell.length_b   1.000
_cell.length_c   1.000
_cell.angle_alpha   90.00
_cell.angle_beta   90.00
_cell.angle_gamma   90.00
#
_symmetry.space_group_name_H-M   'P 1'
#
loop_
_entity.id
_entity.type
_entity.pdbx_description
1 polymer ?
#
loop_
_entity_poly.entity_id
_entity_poly.type
_entity_poly.pdbx_seq_one_letter_code
_entity_poly.pdbx_strand_id
1 'polypeptide(L)'
;MRRTLFILLASILVLSCGRDPGEAAVERDWTRDAVVYELNTRQATAEGTFAAARRKLPELKELGVDVVWLMPVYPIGEKGRKGTLGSYYAIKDYCDINPEFGTLEDFDDFVGAAHDLGLKVIIDWVANHTSPDHPWVTQ
;
A
#
# COMPACT_ATOMS: atom_id res chain seq x y z
N MET A 1 66.98 -29.49 41.80
CA MET A 1 66.68 -28.18 41.27
C MET A 1 65.29 -28.28 40.60
N ARG A 2 64.26 -27.80 41.28
CA ARG A 2 62.86 -27.84 40.78
C ARG A 2 62.56 -26.46 40.21
N ARG A 3 62.26 -26.34 38.86
CA ARG A 3 61.82 -25.16 38.20
C ARG A 3 60.27 -25.12 38.26
N THR A 4 59.79 -24.18 39.04
CA THR A 4 58.34 -23.89 39.15
C THR A 4 57.91 -23.02 37.97
N LEU A 5 57.04 -23.52 37.14
CA LEU A 5 56.47 -22.80 36.00
C LEU A 5 55.23 -22.05 36.48
N PHE A 6 55.28 -20.70 36.50
CA PHE A 6 54.12 -19.83 36.76
C PHE A 6 53.33 -19.71 35.49
N ILE A 7 52.11 -20.28 35.46
CA ILE A 7 51.15 -20.07 34.40
C ILE A 7 50.32 -18.83 34.77
N LEU A 8 50.52 -17.73 34.05
CA LEU A 8 49.70 -16.53 34.18
C LEU A 8 48.39 -16.74 33.40
N LEU A 9 47.28 -16.92 34.13
CA LEU A 9 45.95 -16.98 33.53
C LEU A 9 45.48 -15.54 33.28
N ALA A 10 45.54 -15.08 32.03
CA ALA A 10 44.94 -13.81 31.61
C ALA A 10 43.43 -14.02 31.41
N SER A 11 42.65 -13.55 32.40
CA SER A 11 41.19 -13.53 32.29
C SER A 11 40.76 -12.39 31.33
N ILE A 12 40.37 -12.75 30.13
CA ILE A 12 39.76 -11.81 29.18
C ILE A 12 38.30 -11.58 29.63
N LEU A 13 38.04 -10.45 30.26
CA LEU A 13 36.68 -9.95 30.47
C LEU A 13 36.10 -9.53 29.13
N VAL A 14 35.30 -10.36 28.50
CA VAL A 14 34.45 -9.99 27.38
C VAL A 14 33.31 -9.17 27.97
N LEU A 15 33.40 -7.82 27.88
CA LEU A 15 32.22 -6.97 28.08
C LEU A 15 31.25 -7.26 26.95
N SER A 16 30.31 -8.19 27.20
CA SER A 16 29.12 -8.32 26.42
C SER A 16 28.30 -7.04 26.64
N CYS A 17 28.23 -6.15 25.66
CA CYS A 17 27.19 -5.14 25.57
C CYS A 17 25.85 -5.91 25.45
N GLY A 18 25.29 -6.28 26.58
CA GLY A 18 23.95 -6.77 26.66
C GLY A 18 23.00 -5.67 26.19
N ARG A 19 22.36 -5.87 25.08
CA ARG A 19 21.15 -5.11 24.75
C ARG A 19 20.16 -5.38 25.88
N ASP A 20 19.71 -4.31 26.55
CA ASP A 20 18.63 -4.42 27.53
C ASP A 20 17.42 -5.09 26.89
N PRO A 21 16.94 -6.26 27.41
CA PRO A 21 15.77 -6.91 26.85
C PRO A 21 14.45 -6.16 27.12
N GLY A 22 14.51 -4.94 27.63
CA GLY A 22 13.36 -4.11 28.00
C GLY A 22 13.13 -2.88 27.11
N GLU A 23 14.01 -2.59 26.15
CA GLU A 23 13.72 -1.56 25.16
C GLU A 23 12.79 -2.16 24.10
N ALA A 24 11.48 -2.16 24.42
CA ALA A 24 10.46 -2.39 23.41
C ALA A 24 10.80 -1.40 22.28
N ALA A 25 11.12 -1.94 21.09
CA ALA A 25 11.33 -1.11 19.90
C ALA A 25 10.12 -0.20 19.81
N VAL A 26 10.31 1.11 20.03
CA VAL A 26 9.25 2.10 19.81
C VAL A 26 8.86 1.91 18.37
N GLU A 27 7.69 1.25 18.17
CA GLU A 27 7.15 1.04 16.83
C GLU A 27 7.07 2.43 16.20
N ARG A 28 7.96 2.66 15.24
CA ARG A 28 8.01 3.97 14.58
C ARG A 28 6.64 4.23 14.00
N ASP A 29 5.98 5.28 14.47
CA ASP A 29 4.73 5.75 13.88
C ASP A 29 4.99 6.13 12.41
N TRP A 30 4.82 5.15 11.53
CA TRP A 30 5.08 5.25 10.10
C TRP A 30 4.25 6.37 9.44
N THR A 31 3.17 6.82 10.09
CA THR A 31 2.29 7.85 9.55
C THR A 31 2.90 9.24 9.59
N ARG A 32 3.90 9.47 10.46
CA ARG A 32 4.49 10.81 10.66
C ARG A 32 5.26 11.32 9.46
N ASP A 33 5.97 10.43 8.78
CA ASP A 33 6.88 10.77 7.69
C ASP A 33 6.48 10.04 6.39
N ALA A 34 5.24 9.50 6.34
CA ALA A 34 4.77 8.71 5.20
C ALA A 34 4.64 9.55 3.93
N VAL A 35 5.23 9.04 2.87
CA VAL A 35 5.06 9.58 1.52
C VAL A 35 3.85 8.93 0.88
N VAL A 36 2.83 9.73 0.55
CA VAL A 36 1.60 9.28 -0.10
C VAL A 36 1.66 9.60 -1.59
N TYR A 37 1.41 8.61 -2.43
CA TYR A 37 1.33 8.76 -3.88
C TYR A 37 -0.10 8.49 -4.34
N GLU A 38 -0.78 9.53 -4.85
CA GLU A 38 -2.10 9.38 -5.46
C GLU A 38 -1.98 8.74 -6.84
N LEU A 39 -2.66 7.62 -7.05
CA LEU A 39 -2.62 6.84 -8.27
C LEU A 39 -3.99 6.80 -8.94
N ASN A 40 -4.07 7.34 -10.15
CA ASN A 40 -5.21 7.17 -11.03
C ASN A 40 -5.01 5.92 -11.89
N THR A 41 -5.73 4.84 -11.60
CA THR A 41 -5.60 3.54 -12.29
C THR A 41 -5.70 3.67 -13.81
N ARG A 42 -6.68 4.46 -14.30
CA ARG A 42 -6.90 4.69 -15.74
C ARG A 42 -5.71 5.35 -16.43
N GLN A 43 -4.97 6.20 -15.72
CA GLN A 43 -3.90 7.04 -16.29
C GLN A 43 -2.49 6.58 -15.91
N ALA A 44 -2.36 5.64 -14.98
CA ALA A 44 -1.08 5.17 -14.49
C ALA A 44 -0.24 4.46 -15.58
N THR A 45 -0.92 3.83 -16.52
CA THR A 45 -0.30 3.11 -17.65
C THR A 45 -1.13 3.30 -18.92
N ALA A 46 -0.58 2.91 -20.06
CA ALA A 46 -1.31 2.98 -21.33
C ALA A 46 -2.55 2.07 -21.35
N GLU A 47 -2.48 0.94 -20.63
CA GLU A 47 -3.58 -0.02 -20.54
C GLU A 47 -4.69 0.44 -19.57
N GLY A 48 -4.33 1.22 -18.54
CA GLY A 48 -5.25 1.74 -17.55
C GLY A 48 -5.87 0.71 -16.62
N THR A 49 -5.18 -0.42 -16.36
CA THR A 49 -5.69 -1.55 -15.57
C THR A 49 -4.85 -1.80 -14.31
N PHE A 50 -5.42 -2.53 -13.32
CA PHE A 50 -4.68 -2.96 -12.12
C PHE A 50 -3.50 -3.87 -12.47
N ALA A 51 -3.68 -4.80 -13.40
CA ALA A 51 -2.61 -5.69 -13.85
C ALA A 51 -1.42 -4.90 -14.43
N ALA A 52 -1.69 -3.79 -15.11
CA ALA A 52 -0.65 -2.90 -15.62
C ALA A 52 -0.06 -2.00 -14.52
N ALA A 53 -0.90 -1.41 -13.67
CA ALA A 53 -0.48 -0.57 -12.57
C ALA A 53 0.41 -1.33 -11.57
N ARG A 54 0.14 -2.63 -11.33
CA ARG A 54 0.98 -3.51 -10.50
C ARG A 54 2.45 -3.48 -10.91
N ARG A 55 2.74 -3.36 -12.20
CA ARG A 55 4.13 -3.29 -12.71
C ARG A 55 4.86 -2.00 -12.32
N LYS A 56 4.12 -0.98 -11.88
CA LYS A 56 4.67 0.31 -11.41
C LYS A 56 5.06 0.31 -9.93
N LEU A 57 4.58 -0.64 -9.15
CA LEU A 57 4.78 -0.65 -7.70
C LEU A 57 6.26 -0.68 -7.29
N PRO A 58 7.16 -1.45 -7.94
CA PRO A 58 8.58 -1.40 -7.60
C PRO A 58 9.21 -0.01 -7.81
N GLU A 59 8.85 0.69 -8.90
CA GLU A 59 9.31 2.06 -9.17
C GLU A 59 8.85 3.02 -8.08
N LEU A 60 7.58 2.93 -7.63
CA LEU A 60 7.05 3.74 -6.55
C LEU A 60 7.78 3.46 -5.23
N LYS A 61 8.12 2.20 -4.96
CA LYS A 61 8.90 1.83 -3.78
C LYS A 61 10.31 2.42 -3.82
N GLU A 62 10.98 2.36 -4.96
CA GLU A 62 12.31 2.97 -5.15
C GLU A 62 12.26 4.50 -5.00
N LEU A 63 11.16 5.13 -5.39
CA LEU A 63 10.92 6.56 -5.20
C LEU A 63 10.73 6.95 -3.72
N GLY A 64 10.54 5.98 -2.82
CA GLY A 64 10.35 6.20 -1.39
C GLY A 64 8.89 6.38 -0.98
N VAL A 65 7.94 5.90 -1.80
CA VAL A 65 6.51 5.90 -1.44
C VAL A 65 6.25 4.88 -0.34
N ASP A 66 5.41 5.24 0.63
CA ASP A 66 4.94 4.38 1.71
C ASP A 66 3.47 3.97 1.51
N VAL A 67 2.68 4.85 0.92
CA VAL A 67 1.24 4.66 0.73
C VAL A 67 0.85 4.95 -0.71
N VAL A 68 0.20 3.99 -1.35
CA VAL A 68 -0.48 4.22 -2.64
C VAL A 68 -1.94 4.56 -2.35
N TRP A 69 -2.36 5.75 -2.71
CA TRP A 69 -3.74 6.21 -2.60
C TRP A 69 -4.42 6.07 -3.97
N LEU A 70 -5.30 5.09 -4.08
CA LEU A 70 -6.08 4.87 -5.29
C LEU A 70 -7.24 5.86 -5.38
N MET A 71 -7.35 6.59 -6.49
CA MET A 71 -8.59 7.27 -6.86
C MET A 71 -9.74 6.25 -6.93
N PRO A 72 -11.03 6.70 -6.88
CA PRO A 72 -12.14 5.76 -6.80
C PRO A 72 -12.07 4.66 -7.86
N VAL A 73 -12.18 3.42 -7.41
CA VAL A 73 -11.99 2.20 -8.21
C VAL A 73 -13.30 1.54 -8.66
N TYR A 74 -14.41 2.11 -8.26
CA TYR A 74 -15.76 1.55 -8.40
C TYR A 74 -16.36 1.72 -9.80
N PRO A 75 -17.36 0.90 -10.18
CA PRO A 75 -18.16 1.11 -11.37
C PRO A 75 -18.75 2.52 -11.42
N ILE A 76 -18.68 3.15 -12.58
CA ILE A 76 -19.13 4.53 -12.80
C ILE A 76 -20.57 4.52 -13.33
N GLY A 77 -21.42 5.37 -12.76
CA GLY A 77 -22.79 5.55 -13.21
C GLY A 77 -22.92 5.98 -14.68
N GLU A 78 -24.01 5.59 -15.31
CA GLU A 78 -24.29 5.85 -16.72
C GLU A 78 -25.32 6.97 -16.91
N LYS A 79 -26.28 7.05 -15.97
CA LYS A 79 -27.36 8.06 -16.04
C LYS A 79 -26.80 9.46 -15.81
N GLY A 80 -26.94 10.32 -16.81
CA GLY A 80 -26.42 11.68 -16.75
C GLY A 80 -24.90 11.80 -16.88
N ARG A 81 -24.24 10.73 -17.34
CA ARG A 81 -22.79 10.69 -17.56
C ARG A 81 -22.33 11.82 -18.48
N LYS A 82 -21.31 12.54 -18.06
CA LYS A 82 -20.66 13.56 -18.90
C LYS A 82 -19.42 12.96 -19.57
N GLY A 83 -19.33 13.15 -20.88
CA GLY A 83 -18.28 12.56 -21.71
C GLY A 83 -18.43 11.03 -21.83
N THR A 84 -17.46 10.38 -22.48
CA THR A 84 -17.50 8.94 -22.77
C THR A 84 -17.17 8.08 -21.55
N LEU A 85 -16.22 8.53 -20.71
CA LEU A 85 -15.67 7.75 -19.61
C LEU A 85 -16.36 8.01 -18.27
N GLY A 86 -17.05 9.15 -18.13
CA GLY A 86 -17.68 9.55 -16.87
C GLY A 86 -16.67 9.97 -15.78
N SER A 87 -17.22 10.29 -14.61
CA SER A 87 -16.44 10.68 -13.43
C SER A 87 -16.23 9.48 -12.51
N TYR A 88 -15.01 9.29 -12.03
CA TYR A 88 -14.69 8.30 -10.98
C TYR A 88 -15.54 8.48 -9.72
N TYR A 89 -15.98 9.71 -9.46
CA TYR A 89 -16.76 10.07 -8.28
C TYR A 89 -18.26 9.84 -8.45
N ALA A 90 -18.74 9.46 -9.65
CA ALA A 90 -20.13 9.07 -9.88
C ALA A 90 -20.31 7.56 -9.68
N ILE A 91 -20.27 7.13 -8.42
CA ILE A 91 -20.24 5.71 -8.02
C ILE A 91 -21.60 5.05 -8.27
N LYS A 92 -21.59 3.95 -9.05
CA LYS A 92 -22.76 3.12 -9.33
C LYS A 92 -22.90 1.94 -8.36
N ASP A 93 -21.77 1.42 -7.89
CA ASP A 93 -21.71 0.31 -6.93
C ASP A 93 -20.45 0.42 -6.09
N TYR A 94 -20.59 0.35 -4.75
CA TYR A 94 -19.46 0.39 -3.82
C TYR A 94 -18.87 -1.00 -3.53
N CYS A 95 -19.50 -2.05 -4.00
CA CYS A 95 -19.12 -3.44 -3.71
C CYS A 95 -18.41 -4.12 -4.88
N ASP A 96 -18.10 -3.38 -5.95
CA ASP A 96 -17.51 -3.95 -7.16
C ASP A 96 -16.39 -3.05 -7.71
N ILE A 97 -15.59 -3.60 -8.60
CA ILE A 97 -14.50 -2.91 -9.30
C ILE A 97 -14.97 -2.45 -10.67
N ASN A 98 -14.56 -1.25 -11.07
CA ASN A 98 -14.80 -0.75 -12.41
C ASN A 98 -14.21 -1.73 -13.45
N PRO A 99 -15.05 -2.32 -14.33
CA PRO A 99 -14.59 -3.31 -15.31
C PRO A 99 -13.54 -2.78 -16.30
N GLU A 100 -13.42 -1.45 -16.43
CA GLU A 100 -12.33 -0.84 -17.21
C GLU A 100 -10.95 -1.08 -16.57
N PHE A 101 -10.90 -1.27 -15.25
CA PHE A 101 -9.64 -1.45 -14.51
C PHE A 101 -9.25 -2.92 -14.34
N GLY A 102 -10.17 -3.84 -14.58
CA GLY A 102 -10.02 -5.28 -14.41
C GLY A 102 -11.10 -5.89 -13.54
N THR A 103 -10.76 -6.99 -12.90
CA THR A 103 -11.62 -7.75 -11.99
C THR A 103 -11.27 -7.49 -10.53
N LEU A 104 -12.08 -8.00 -9.61
CA LEU A 104 -11.75 -7.99 -8.18
C LEU A 104 -10.45 -8.79 -7.90
N GLU A 105 -10.20 -9.87 -8.63
CA GLU A 105 -8.95 -10.64 -8.53
C GLU A 105 -7.73 -9.81 -8.95
N ASP A 106 -7.85 -9.03 -10.04
CA ASP A 106 -6.78 -8.11 -10.46
C ASP A 106 -6.48 -7.03 -9.40
N PHE A 107 -7.54 -6.56 -8.71
CA PHE A 107 -7.40 -5.62 -7.61
C PHE A 107 -6.72 -6.27 -6.40
N ASP A 108 -7.13 -7.48 -6.00
CA ASP A 108 -6.53 -8.23 -4.90
C ASP A 108 -5.06 -8.53 -5.17
N ASP A 109 -4.73 -8.91 -6.40
CA ASP A 109 -3.37 -9.11 -6.88
C ASP A 109 -2.51 -7.83 -6.80
N PHE A 110 -3.11 -6.68 -7.14
CA PHE A 110 -2.44 -5.38 -7.00
C PHE A 110 -2.15 -5.06 -5.54
N VAL A 111 -3.14 -5.23 -4.66
CA VAL A 111 -2.99 -4.97 -3.22
C VAL A 111 -1.97 -5.92 -2.60
N GLY A 112 -2.03 -7.22 -2.93
CA GLY A 112 -1.05 -8.20 -2.47
C GLY A 112 0.38 -7.84 -2.87
N ALA A 113 0.59 -7.49 -4.15
CA ALA A 113 1.90 -7.07 -4.64
C ALA A 113 2.41 -5.77 -3.97
N ALA A 114 1.52 -4.83 -3.66
CA ALA A 114 1.88 -3.63 -2.91
C ALA A 114 2.34 -3.98 -1.49
N HIS A 115 1.61 -4.85 -0.79
CA HIS A 115 1.95 -5.31 0.55
C HIS A 115 3.27 -6.08 0.59
N ASP A 116 3.55 -6.92 -0.40
CA ASP A 116 4.82 -7.65 -0.53
C ASP A 116 6.04 -6.71 -0.65
N LEU A 117 5.84 -5.53 -1.22
CA LEU A 117 6.84 -4.46 -1.27
C LEU A 117 6.86 -3.56 -0.02
N GLY A 118 6.01 -3.84 0.97
CA GLY A 118 5.85 -3.02 2.17
C GLY A 118 5.18 -1.67 1.91
N LEU A 119 4.46 -1.53 0.80
CA LEU A 119 3.58 -0.39 0.52
C LEU A 119 2.22 -0.60 1.20
N LYS A 120 1.61 0.47 1.66
CA LYS A 120 0.22 0.46 2.12
C LYS A 120 -0.69 0.95 1.00
N VAL A 121 -1.93 0.46 0.99
CA VAL A 121 -2.92 0.89 0.00
C VAL A 121 -4.11 1.52 0.72
N ILE A 122 -4.53 2.69 0.27
CA ILE A 122 -5.79 3.33 0.66
C ILE A 122 -6.63 3.57 -0.59
N ILE A 123 -7.94 3.56 -0.43
CA ILE A 123 -8.90 3.79 -1.51
C ILE A 123 -9.66 5.07 -1.21
N ASP A 124 -9.87 5.90 -2.21
CA ASP A 124 -10.74 7.05 -2.11
C ASP A 124 -12.21 6.58 -1.99
N TRP A 125 -12.79 6.80 -0.81
CA TRP A 125 -14.16 6.40 -0.52
C TRP A 125 -15.11 7.60 -0.55
N VAL A 126 -15.96 7.65 -1.58
CA VAL A 126 -16.89 8.75 -1.82
C VAL A 126 -18.15 8.57 -0.98
N ALA A 127 -18.13 9.01 0.27
CA ALA A 127 -19.26 8.89 1.21
C ALA A 127 -20.37 9.93 1.01
N ASN A 128 -20.11 11.01 0.28
CA ASN A 128 -21.00 12.18 0.20
C ASN A 128 -22.17 11.97 -0.75
N HIS A 129 -22.00 11.24 -1.84
CA HIS A 129 -23.00 11.07 -2.90
C HIS A 129 -22.75 9.80 -3.71
N THR A 130 -23.75 9.41 -4.50
CA THR A 130 -23.68 8.33 -5.49
C THR A 130 -24.02 8.85 -6.88
N SER A 131 -23.94 7.98 -7.89
CA SER A 131 -24.55 8.26 -9.19
C SER A 131 -26.08 8.16 -9.10
N PRO A 132 -26.84 8.82 -10.00
CA PRO A 132 -28.30 8.76 -10.01
C PRO A 132 -28.89 7.38 -10.33
N ASP A 133 -28.09 6.46 -10.85
CA ASP A 133 -28.44 5.07 -11.18
C ASP A 133 -27.85 4.05 -10.18
N HIS A 134 -27.39 4.53 -9.03
CA HIS A 134 -27.01 3.64 -7.92
C HIS A 134 -28.25 2.93 -7.37
N PRO A 135 -28.18 1.64 -7.02
CA PRO A 135 -29.34 0.88 -6.50
C PRO A 135 -30.02 1.53 -5.29
N TRP A 136 -29.29 2.24 -4.44
CA TRP A 136 -29.85 2.95 -3.28
C TRP A 136 -30.76 4.13 -3.64
N VAL A 137 -30.64 4.68 -4.86
CA VAL A 137 -31.45 5.81 -5.34
C VAL A 137 -32.71 5.32 -6.07
N THR A 138 -32.70 4.10 -6.59
CA THR A 138 -33.73 3.55 -7.47
C THR A 138 -34.65 2.54 -6.80
N GLN A 139 -34.44 2.28 -5.48
CA GLN A 139 -35.28 1.39 -4.66
C GLN A 139 -36.51 2.09 -4.10
#